data_e793ad9b76862f2013c62bcad2a3bbbf
#
_entry.id   e793ad9b76862f2013c62bcad2a3bbbf
#
_cell.length_a   1.000
_cell.length_b   1.000
_cell.length_c   1.000
_cell.angle_alpha   90.00
_cell.angle_beta   90.00
_cell.angle_gamma   90.00
#
_symmetry.space_group_name_H-M   'P 1'
#
loop_
_entity.id
_entity.type
_entity.pdbx_description
1 polymer ?
#
loop_
_entity_poly.entity_id
_entity_poly.type
_entity_poly.pdbx_seq_one_letter_code
_entity_poly.pdbx_strand_id
1 'polypeptide(L)'
;RVIWLLEELEIPYTLVHHQRDPLTRLAPESLRLVHPLAKAPIIVDNGITLCESGAIMEYILNQCVDDILRPQKSSAEYYQYLEWLHFAEGSLSLPVISTLLMSMEQRDGRQALDGYIAKEVQLDFSYIENTLSKRQYFAGDSFSAADIMMTIVLEIAEGLGLLENRDSTKAYLVSMKQRPAYQKAASFG
;
A
#
# COMPACT_ATOMS: atom_id res chain seq x y z
N ARG A 1 1.01 -6.41 0.18
CA ARG A 1 -0.13 -6.01 -0.66
C ARG A 1 -0.58 -7.14 -1.59
N VAL A 2 0.29 -7.62 -2.48
CA VAL A 2 -0.07 -8.63 -3.48
C VAL A 2 -0.47 -9.95 -2.83
N ILE A 3 0.29 -10.44 -1.86
CA ILE A 3 -0.06 -11.65 -1.10
C ILE A 3 -1.42 -11.47 -0.41
N TRP A 4 -1.65 -10.34 0.24
CA TRP A 4 -2.94 -10.06 0.89
C TRP A 4 -4.09 -10.11 -0.11
N LEU A 5 -3.96 -9.49 -1.29
CA LEU A 5 -4.98 -9.56 -2.34
C LEU A 5 -5.26 -11.01 -2.77
N LEU A 6 -4.21 -11.80 -3.02
CA LEU A 6 -4.35 -13.21 -3.41
C LEU A 6 -5.05 -14.04 -2.33
N GLU A 7 -4.76 -13.78 -1.05
CA GLU A 7 -5.43 -14.44 0.08
C GLU A 7 -6.90 -14.02 0.23
N GLU A 8 -7.24 -12.74 0.00
CA GLU A 8 -8.64 -12.29 0.00
C GLU A 8 -9.46 -12.92 -1.14
N LEU A 9 -8.82 -13.20 -2.26
CA LEU A 9 -9.43 -13.79 -3.45
C LEU A 9 -9.34 -15.33 -3.46
N GLU A 10 -8.68 -15.94 -2.47
CA GLU A 10 -8.41 -17.38 -2.41
C GLU A 10 -7.72 -17.92 -3.68
N ILE A 11 -6.92 -17.09 -4.34
CA ILE A 11 -6.17 -17.47 -5.55
C ILE A 11 -4.89 -18.20 -5.13
N PRO A 12 -4.65 -19.43 -5.63
CA PRO A 12 -3.41 -20.14 -5.33
C PRO A 12 -2.21 -19.47 -5.97
N TYR A 13 -1.09 -19.44 -5.24
CA TYR A 13 0.17 -18.86 -5.72
C TYR A 13 1.38 -19.64 -5.16
N THR A 14 2.51 -19.47 -5.83
CA THR A 14 3.81 -19.94 -5.32
C THR A 14 4.64 -18.71 -4.92
N LEU A 15 5.02 -18.64 -3.65
CA LEU A 15 5.87 -17.54 -3.16
C LEU A 15 7.35 -17.89 -3.35
N VAL A 16 8.07 -17.03 -4.05
CA VAL A 16 9.52 -17.12 -4.22
C VAL A 16 10.19 -16.01 -3.41
N HIS A 17 10.99 -16.42 -2.42
CA HIS A 17 11.70 -15.48 -1.57
C HIS A 17 13.04 -15.07 -2.17
N HIS A 18 13.27 -13.78 -2.29
CA HIS A 18 14.52 -13.17 -2.68
C HIS A 18 15.10 -12.39 -1.50
N GLN A 19 16.09 -12.97 -0.83
CA GLN A 19 16.70 -12.32 0.33
C GLN A 19 17.63 -11.20 -0.09
N ARG A 20 17.49 -10.03 0.57
CA ARG A 20 18.40 -8.90 0.38
C ARG A 20 19.81 -9.26 0.84
N ASP A 21 20.80 -8.71 0.21
CA ASP A 21 22.17 -8.78 0.68
C ASP A 21 22.26 -8.24 2.13
N PRO A 22 22.82 -9.01 3.07
CA PRO A 22 22.80 -8.65 4.48
C PRO A 22 23.66 -7.40 4.82
N LEU A 23 24.66 -7.11 4.00
CA LEU A 23 25.58 -5.99 4.21
C LEU A 23 25.09 -4.72 3.52
N THR A 24 24.76 -4.82 2.25
CA THR A 24 24.37 -3.65 1.43
C THR A 24 22.88 -3.34 1.49
N ARG A 25 22.06 -4.31 1.94
CA ARG A 25 20.59 -4.25 1.95
C ARG A 25 19.98 -4.11 0.54
N LEU A 26 20.78 -4.26 -0.49
CA LEU A 26 20.33 -4.21 -1.88
C LEU A 26 19.63 -5.52 -2.30
N ALA A 27 18.86 -5.42 -3.37
CA ALA A 27 18.19 -6.56 -3.98
C ALA A 27 19.22 -7.55 -4.55
N PRO A 28 18.99 -8.86 -4.40
CA PRO A 28 19.90 -9.89 -4.93
C PRO A 28 19.82 -9.95 -6.47
N GLU A 29 20.89 -10.50 -7.06
CA GLU A 29 20.95 -10.74 -8.52
C GLU A 29 19.82 -11.65 -9.00
N SER A 30 19.41 -12.63 -8.19
CA SER A 30 18.29 -13.51 -8.51
C SER A 30 16.98 -12.76 -8.77
N LEU A 31 16.73 -11.62 -8.09
CA LEU A 31 15.57 -10.79 -8.33
C LEU A 31 15.75 -9.94 -9.60
N ARG A 32 16.98 -9.50 -9.89
CA ARG A 32 17.31 -8.75 -11.10
C ARG A 32 17.11 -9.59 -12.38
N LEU A 33 17.36 -10.89 -12.29
CA LEU A 33 17.08 -11.82 -13.40
C LEU A 33 15.58 -11.98 -13.68
N VAL A 34 14.72 -11.77 -12.69
CA VAL A 34 13.26 -11.81 -12.89
C VAL A 34 12.75 -10.51 -13.52
N HIS A 35 13.21 -9.36 -13.03
CA HIS A 35 12.80 -8.05 -13.54
C HIS A 35 13.94 -7.01 -13.39
N PRO A 36 14.22 -6.19 -14.40
CA PRO A 36 15.36 -5.27 -14.41
C PRO A 36 15.35 -4.24 -13.26
N LEU A 37 14.19 -3.85 -12.75
CA LEU A 37 14.09 -2.95 -11.61
C LEU A 37 14.52 -3.61 -10.29
N ALA A 38 14.53 -4.94 -10.21
CA ALA A 38 14.87 -5.69 -8.99
C ALA A 38 14.13 -5.19 -7.73
N LYS A 39 12.85 -4.85 -7.87
CA LYS A 39 11.99 -4.36 -6.78
C LYS A 39 10.80 -5.30 -6.61
N ALA A 40 10.60 -5.80 -5.40
CA ALA A 40 9.38 -6.52 -5.05
C ALA A 40 8.24 -5.52 -4.73
N PRO A 41 6.97 -5.89 -5.01
CA PRO A 41 6.53 -7.17 -5.54
C PRO A 41 6.74 -7.32 -7.05
N ILE A 42 6.91 -8.55 -7.51
CA ILE A 42 6.89 -8.96 -8.91
C ILE A 42 5.99 -10.19 -9.00
N ILE A 43 5.15 -10.28 -10.03
CA ILE A 43 4.46 -11.52 -10.38
C ILE A 43 4.95 -12.03 -11.74
N VAL A 44 4.90 -13.34 -11.89
CA VAL A 44 5.06 -14.03 -13.16
C VAL A 44 3.85 -14.93 -13.35
N ASP A 45 3.05 -14.63 -14.34
CA ASP A 45 1.83 -15.39 -14.62
C ASP A 45 1.55 -15.43 -16.13
N ASN A 46 1.27 -16.62 -16.68
CA ASN A 46 0.93 -16.83 -18.09
C ASN A 46 1.88 -16.12 -19.08
N GLY A 47 3.19 -16.12 -18.78
CA GLY A 47 4.22 -15.46 -19.60
C GLY A 47 4.33 -13.95 -19.42
N ILE A 48 3.53 -13.35 -18.54
CA ILE A 48 3.60 -11.95 -18.16
C ILE A 48 4.47 -11.83 -16.91
N THR A 49 5.46 -10.94 -16.95
CA THR A 49 6.21 -10.52 -15.76
C THR A 49 5.84 -9.06 -15.48
N LEU A 50 5.30 -8.80 -14.29
CA LEU A 50 4.77 -7.49 -13.93
C LEU A 50 5.27 -7.06 -12.56
N CYS A 51 5.75 -5.83 -12.45
CA CYS A 51 6.01 -5.13 -11.20
C CYS A 51 5.02 -3.97 -11.02
N GLU A 52 5.14 -3.19 -9.94
CA GLU A 52 4.21 -2.18 -9.46
C GLU A 52 2.95 -2.76 -8.80
N SER A 53 2.80 -2.52 -7.51
CA SER A 53 1.69 -3.10 -6.72
C SER A 53 0.32 -2.80 -7.30
N GLY A 54 0.07 -1.56 -7.72
CA GLY A 54 -1.22 -1.16 -8.30
C GLY A 54 -1.52 -1.86 -9.63
N ALA A 55 -0.51 -1.95 -10.52
CA ALA A 55 -0.65 -2.66 -11.80
C ALA A 55 -0.89 -4.16 -11.60
N ILE A 56 -0.19 -4.76 -10.64
CA ILE A 56 -0.36 -6.17 -10.27
C ILE A 56 -1.78 -6.40 -9.72
N MET A 57 -2.29 -5.52 -8.86
CA MET A 57 -3.66 -5.62 -8.34
C MET A 57 -4.69 -5.56 -9.46
N GLU A 58 -4.59 -4.60 -10.35
CA GLU A 58 -5.49 -4.48 -11.50
C GLU A 58 -5.39 -5.70 -12.42
N TYR A 59 -4.20 -6.23 -12.65
CA TYR A 59 -4.00 -7.46 -13.43
C TYR A 59 -4.76 -8.63 -12.79
N ILE A 60 -4.57 -8.88 -11.49
CA ILE A 60 -5.21 -9.99 -10.77
C ILE A 60 -6.74 -9.82 -10.79
N LEU A 61 -7.24 -8.63 -10.46
CA LEU A 61 -8.68 -8.35 -10.43
C LEU A 61 -9.34 -8.49 -11.81
N ASN A 62 -8.60 -8.22 -12.89
CA ASN A 62 -9.11 -8.41 -14.24
C ASN A 62 -9.17 -9.89 -14.68
N GLN A 63 -8.53 -10.81 -13.96
CA GLN A 63 -8.67 -12.26 -14.17
C GLN A 63 -9.86 -12.86 -13.41
N CYS A 64 -10.42 -12.12 -12.43
CA CYS A 64 -11.59 -12.56 -11.68
C CYS A 64 -12.86 -12.41 -12.52
N VAL A 65 -13.77 -13.40 -12.40
CA VAL A 65 -15.05 -13.39 -13.14
C VAL A 65 -15.97 -12.29 -12.63
N ASP A 66 -15.98 -12.10 -11.31
CA ASP A 66 -16.80 -11.10 -10.62
C ASP A 66 -15.95 -9.88 -10.22
N ASP A 67 -16.57 -8.69 -10.14
CA ASP A 67 -15.95 -7.48 -9.62
C ASP A 67 -15.81 -7.53 -8.08
N ILE A 68 -15.04 -8.53 -7.61
CA ILE A 68 -14.71 -8.68 -6.19
C ILE A 68 -13.59 -7.70 -5.85
N LEU A 69 -13.68 -7.07 -4.68
CA LEU A 69 -12.68 -6.12 -4.16
C LEU A 69 -12.45 -4.87 -5.02
N ARG A 70 -13.37 -4.58 -5.92
CA ARG A 70 -13.47 -3.29 -6.61
C ARG A 70 -14.92 -2.99 -6.94
N PRO A 71 -15.35 -1.72 -6.96
CA PRO A 71 -16.68 -1.34 -7.44
C PRO A 71 -16.83 -1.63 -8.93
N GLN A 72 -18.08 -1.76 -9.38
CA GLN A 72 -18.38 -1.92 -10.81
C GLN A 72 -17.86 -0.72 -11.61
N LYS A 73 -17.21 -0.98 -12.75
CA LYS A 73 -16.59 0.05 -13.60
C LYS A 73 -17.55 1.14 -14.09
N SER A 74 -18.85 0.88 -14.08
CA SER A 74 -19.90 1.84 -14.46
C SER A 74 -20.37 2.72 -13.29
N SER A 75 -19.93 2.48 -12.06
CA SER A 75 -20.38 3.20 -10.88
C SER A 75 -19.50 4.42 -10.55
N ALA A 76 -20.05 5.37 -9.80
CA ALA A 76 -19.29 6.53 -9.31
C ALA A 76 -18.20 6.11 -8.31
N GLU A 77 -18.47 5.07 -7.54
CA GLU A 77 -17.54 4.50 -6.55
C GLU A 77 -16.28 3.94 -7.21
N TYR A 78 -16.36 3.51 -8.47
CA TYR A 78 -15.20 3.04 -9.22
C TYR A 78 -14.13 4.11 -9.37
N TYR A 79 -14.52 5.36 -9.63
CA TYR A 79 -13.55 6.46 -9.74
C TYR A 79 -12.97 6.85 -8.38
N GLN A 80 -13.74 6.73 -7.29
CA GLN A 80 -13.22 6.89 -5.94
C GLN A 80 -12.24 5.75 -5.59
N TYR A 81 -12.55 4.52 -5.98
CA TYR A 81 -11.63 3.39 -5.86
C TYR A 81 -10.30 3.65 -6.57
N LEU A 82 -10.34 4.13 -7.83
CA LEU A 82 -9.13 4.47 -8.58
C LEU A 82 -8.36 5.63 -7.91
N GLU A 83 -9.06 6.65 -7.43
CA GLU A 83 -8.46 7.76 -6.70
C GLU A 83 -7.63 7.23 -5.52
N TRP A 84 -8.20 6.43 -4.64
CA TRP A 84 -7.51 5.89 -3.48
C TRP A 84 -6.44 4.86 -3.82
N LEU A 85 -6.67 4.05 -4.84
CA LEU A 85 -5.67 3.10 -5.34
C LEU A 85 -4.37 3.83 -5.77
N HIS A 86 -4.53 4.94 -6.48
CA HIS A 86 -3.41 5.76 -6.94
C HIS A 86 -2.88 6.72 -5.87
N PHE A 87 -3.74 7.22 -4.99
CA PHE A 87 -3.35 8.11 -3.88
C PHE A 87 -2.31 7.46 -2.98
N ALA A 88 -2.42 6.17 -2.72
CA ALA A 88 -1.50 5.44 -1.86
C ALA A 88 -0.03 5.63 -2.29
N GLU A 89 0.29 5.50 -3.57
CA GLU A 89 1.66 5.65 -4.08
C GLU A 89 1.93 7.03 -4.68
N GLY A 90 0.94 7.64 -5.33
CA GLY A 90 1.10 8.91 -6.03
C GLY A 90 1.17 10.13 -5.11
N SER A 91 0.52 10.07 -3.96
CA SER A 91 0.48 11.18 -3.00
C SER A 91 1.06 10.77 -1.64
N LEU A 92 0.40 9.83 -0.94
CA LEU A 92 0.71 9.50 0.45
C LEU A 92 2.10 8.89 0.66
N SER A 93 2.56 8.02 -0.24
CA SER A 93 3.87 7.36 -0.09
C SER A 93 5.03 8.36 -0.05
N LEU A 94 4.98 9.41 -0.84
CA LEU A 94 6.06 10.39 -0.90
C LEU A 94 6.35 11.04 0.46
N PRO A 95 5.41 11.70 1.14
CA PRO A 95 5.67 12.33 2.43
C PRO A 95 5.98 11.32 3.54
N VAL A 96 5.34 10.14 3.53
CA VAL A 96 5.59 9.09 4.54
C VAL A 96 7.01 8.52 4.39
N ILE A 97 7.42 8.12 3.19
CA ILE A 97 8.76 7.58 2.95
C ILE A 97 9.84 8.66 3.11
N SER A 98 9.55 9.91 2.71
CA SER A 98 10.46 11.02 2.96
C SER A 98 10.68 11.24 4.45
N THR A 99 9.62 11.19 5.27
CA THR A 99 9.72 11.27 6.74
C THR A 99 10.60 10.14 7.29
N LEU A 100 10.40 8.90 6.81
CA LEU A 100 11.23 7.76 7.18
C LEU A 100 12.72 7.99 6.84
N LEU A 101 13.02 8.42 5.62
CA LEU A 101 14.40 8.65 5.17
C LEU A 101 15.04 9.81 5.93
N MET A 102 14.30 10.89 6.15
CA MET A 102 14.75 12.04 6.92
C MET A 102 15.04 11.70 8.38
N SER A 103 14.32 10.74 8.97
CA SER A 103 14.58 10.27 10.34
C SER A 103 15.91 9.52 10.50
N MET A 104 16.52 9.07 9.40
CA MET A 104 17.83 8.42 9.40
C MET A 104 19.00 9.40 9.35
N GLU A 105 18.72 10.69 9.22
CA GLU A 105 19.72 11.76 9.16
C GLU A 105 19.69 12.61 10.44
N GLN A 106 20.82 13.28 10.74
CA GLN A 106 20.84 14.33 11.75
C GLN A 106 20.26 15.62 11.16
N ARG A 107 19.04 15.97 11.56
CA ARG A 107 18.31 17.14 11.08
C ARG A 107 17.86 18.01 12.26
N ASP A 108 17.89 19.33 12.07
CA ASP A 108 17.45 20.32 13.06
C ASP A 108 16.00 20.80 12.80
N GLY A 109 15.33 20.25 11.78
CA GLY A 109 13.94 20.59 11.42
C GLY A 109 13.75 21.95 10.73
N ARG A 110 14.84 22.58 10.25
CA ARG A 110 14.84 23.93 9.66
C ARG A 110 15.14 23.96 8.17
N GLN A 111 15.42 22.80 7.59
CA GLN A 111 15.66 22.71 6.16
C GLN A 111 14.35 22.91 5.37
N ALA A 112 14.45 23.42 4.15
CA ALA A 112 13.29 23.69 3.30
C ALA A 112 12.41 22.45 3.09
N LEU A 113 13.02 21.28 2.98
CA LEU A 113 12.32 20.00 2.81
C LEU A 113 11.48 19.64 4.05
N ASP A 114 11.93 19.97 5.27
CA ASP A 114 11.21 19.64 6.50
C ASP A 114 9.82 20.28 6.51
N GLY A 115 9.76 21.58 6.18
CA GLY A 115 8.50 22.31 6.12
C GLY A 115 7.58 21.82 5.00
N TYR A 116 8.14 21.47 3.85
CA TYR A 116 7.36 20.94 2.73
C TYR A 116 6.74 19.58 3.09
N ILE A 117 7.55 18.63 3.55
CA ILE A 117 7.06 17.30 3.92
C ILE A 117 6.05 17.36 5.07
N ALA A 118 6.29 18.17 6.09
CA ALA A 118 5.32 18.35 7.19
C ALA A 118 3.96 18.87 6.68
N LYS A 119 3.96 19.76 5.72
CA LYS A 119 2.74 20.28 5.08
C LYS A 119 2.01 19.19 4.29
N GLU A 120 2.72 18.40 3.48
CA GLU A 120 2.13 17.31 2.71
C GLU A 120 1.56 16.22 3.64
N VAL A 121 2.30 15.84 4.69
CA VAL A 121 1.79 14.93 5.73
C VAL A 121 0.50 15.46 6.33
N GLN A 122 0.46 16.74 6.73
CA GLN A 122 -0.75 17.32 7.31
C GLN A 122 -1.93 17.33 6.34
N LEU A 123 -1.69 17.66 5.07
CA LEU A 123 -2.71 17.70 4.03
C LEU A 123 -3.30 16.30 3.78
N ASP A 124 -2.45 15.33 3.49
CA ASP A 124 -2.87 13.98 3.13
C ASP A 124 -3.58 13.28 4.29
N PHE A 125 -3.02 13.37 5.49
CA PHE A 125 -3.66 12.73 6.65
C PHE A 125 -4.93 13.44 7.12
N SER A 126 -5.09 14.74 6.87
CA SER A 126 -6.38 15.42 7.11
C SER A 126 -7.46 14.92 6.15
N TYR A 127 -7.10 14.68 4.89
CA TYR A 127 -8.01 14.11 3.91
C TYR A 127 -8.41 12.67 4.27
N ILE A 128 -7.44 11.83 4.66
CA ILE A 128 -7.66 10.46 5.11
C ILE A 128 -8.59 10.43 6.34
N GLU A 129 -8.26 11.19 7.39
CA GLU A 129 -9.03 11.22 8.64
C GLU A 129 -10.47 11.67 8.40
N ASN A 130 -10.66 12.74 7.60
CA ASN A 130 -11.99 13.22 7.25
C ASN A 130 -12.79 12.18 6.43
N THR A 131 -12.14 11.37 5.61
CA THR A 131 -12.78 10.30 4.84
C THR A 131 -13.20 9.16 5.77
N LEU A 132 -12.29 8.65 6.57
CA LEU A 132 -12.54 7.51 7.47
C LEU A 132 -13.44 7.85 8.66
N SER A 133 -13.60 9.14 9.01
CA SER A 133 -14.60 9.56 9.99
C SER A 133 -16.05 9.42 9.50
N LYS A 134 -16.25 9.24 8.19
CA LYS A 134 -17.57 9.18 7.54
C LYS A 134 -17.86 7.87 6.86
N ARG A 135 -16.84 7.05 6.62
CA ARG A 135 -16.92 5.80 5.84
C ARG A 135 -16.09 4.71 6.50
N GLN A 136 -16.54 3.49 6.32
CA GLN A 136 -15.81 2.33 6.82
C GLN A 136 -14.58 2.00 5.96
N TYR A 137 -14.64 2.23 4.65
CA TYR A 137 -13.58 1.96 3.69
C TYR A 137 -13.34 3.15 2.77
N PHE A 138 -12.19 3.18 2.11
CA PHE A 138 -11.78 4.31 1.29
C PHE A 138 -12.71 4.55 0.09
N ALA A 139 -13.13 3.49 -0.59
CA ALA A 139 -13.95 3.58 -1.79
C ALA A 139 -15.45 3.44 -1.53
N GLY A 140 -15.92 3.55 -0.29
CA GLY A 140 -17.34 3.46 0.07
C GLY A 140 -17.61 2.51 1.23
N ASP A 141 -18.68 1.70 1.09
CA ASP A 141 -19.14 0.84 2.18
C ASP A 141 -18.60 -0.61 2.11
N SER A 142 -17.81 -0.91 1.09
CA SER A 142 -17.23 -2.22 0.85
C SER A 142 -15.70 -2.17 0.80
N PHE A 143 -15.07 -3.19 1.40
CA PHE A 143 -13.63 -3.38 1.31
C PHE A 143 -13.18 -3.60 -0.14
N SER A 144 -12.07 -3.00 -0.53
CA SER A 144 -11.55 -3.02 -1.90
C SER A 144 -10.02 -3.10 -1.93
N ALA A 145 -9.45 -3.31 -3.12
CA ALA A 145 -7.99 -3.29 -3.29
C ALA A 145 -7.37 -1.90 -2.99
N ALA A 146 -8.15 -0.82 -3.03
CA ALA A 146 -7.70 0.49 -2.58
C ALA A 146 -7.36 0.48 -1.08
N ASP A 147 -8.15 -0.23 -0.26
CA ASP A 147 -7.89 -0.40 1.17
C ASP A 147 -6.59 -1.18 1.42
N ILE A 148 -6.31 -2.19 0.61
CA ILE A 148 -5.05 -2.94 0.66
C ILE A 148 -3.87 -2.02 0.36
N MET A 149 -3.98 -1.19 -0.69
CA MET A 149 -2.92 -0.24 -1.07
C MET A 149 -2.64 0.78 0.04
N MET A 150 -3.69 1.37 0.59
CA MET A 150 -3.61 2.39 1.63
C MET A 150 -3.06 1.85 2.95
N THR A 151 -3.53 0.67 3.38
CA THR A 151 -3.17 0.09 4.68
C THR A 151 -1.66 -0.02 4.87
N ILE A 152 -0.92 -0.48 3.88
CA ILE A 152 0.54 -0.68 4.01
C ILE A 152 1.28 0.65 4.19
N VAL A 153 0.84 1.74 3.56
CA VAL A 153 1.45 3.06 3.78
C VAL A 153 1.07 3.60 5.16
N LEU A 154 -0.16 3.36 5.60
CA LEU A 154 -0.63 3.75 6.93
C LEU A 154 0.11 3.00 8.04
N GLU A 155 0.53 1.75 7.84
CA GLU A 155 1.36 1.00 8.79
C GLU A 155 2.74 1.63 8.95
N ILE A 156 3.37 2.03 7.85
CA ILE A 156 4.64 2.75 7.90
C ILE A 156 4.45 4.08 8.66
N ALA A 157 3.38 4.80 8.37
CA ALA A 157 3.03 6.05 9.04
C ALA A 157 2.77 5.87 10.54
N GLU A 158 2.10 4.77 10.93
CA GLU A 158 1.91 4.42 12.35
C GLU A 158 3.25 4.22 13.06
N GLY A 159 4.16 3.45 12.45
CA GLY A 159 5.51 3.23 12.96
C GLY A 159 6.35 4.51 13.11
N LEU A 160 6.03 5.54 12.34
CA LEU A 160 6.66 6.86 12.39
C LEU A 160 5.95 7.85 13.35
N GLY A 161 4.87 7.44 14.03
CA GLY A 161 4.08 8.30 14.90
C GLY A 161 3.19 9.30 14.16
N LEU A 162 3.03 9.19 12.84
CA LEU A 162 2.25 10.13 12.03
C LEU A 162 0.73 10.02 12.22
N LEU A 163 0.27 9.03 12.97
CA LEU A 163 -1.16 8.84 13.26
C LEU A 163 -1.61 9.46 14.59
N GLU A 164 -0.77 10.24 15.27
CA GLU A 164 -1.19 10.94 16.50
C GLU A 164 -2.38 11.86 16.21
N ASN A 165 -3.40 11.81 17.08
CA ASN A 165 -4.66 12.57 16.96
C ASN A 165 -5.47 12.26 15.69
N ARG A 166 -5.37 11.05 15.14
CA ARG A 166 -6.11 10.54 13.97
C ARG A 166 -6.85 9.26 14.33
N ASP A 167 -7.89 9.42 15.13
CA ASP A 167 -8.55 8.28 15.78
C ASP A 167 -9.33 7.41 14.79
N SER A 168 -9.93 8.01 13.74
CA SER A 168 -10.62 7.25 12.69
C SER A 168 -9.64 6.43 11.87
N THR A 169 -8.49 7.01 11.53
CA THR A 169 -7.40 6.32 10.79
C THR A 169 -6.82 5.18 11.61
N LYS A 170 -6.60 5.37 12.92
CA LYS A 170 -6.14 4.30 13.81
C LYS A 170 -7.15 3.16 13.92
N ALA A 171 -8.44 3.49 14.14
CA ALA A 171 -9.50 2.50 14.23
C ALA A 171 -9.63 1.68 12.93
N TYR A 172 -9.55 2.36 11.78
CA TYR A 172 -9.51 1.71 10.48
C TYR A 172 -8.32 0.75 10.38
N LEU A 173 -7.11 1.18 10.70
CA LEU A 173 -5.90 0.36 10.60
C LEU A 173 -5.99 -0.88 11.51
N VAL A 174 -6.53 -0.75 12.71
CA VAL A 174 -6.80 -1.88 13.60
C VAL A 174 -7.75 -2.88 12.94
N SER A 175 -8.82 -2.41 12.31
CA SER A 175 -9.79 -3.29 11.63
C SER A 175 -9.19 -4.02 10.43
N MET A 176 -8.32 -3.37 9.67
CA MET A 176 -7.61 -4.00 8.54
C MET A 176 -6.67 -5.11 9.02
N LYS A 177 -5.93 -4.88 10.10
CA LYS A 177 -5.01 -5.86 10.71
C LYS A 177 -5.72 -7.09 11.30
N GLN A 178 -7.02 -7.00 11.58
CA GLN A 178 -7.81 -8.12 12.07
C GLN A 178 -8.28 -9.07 10.94
N ARG A 179 -8.16 -8.70 9.68
CA ARG A 179 -8.58 -9.56 8.56
C ARG A 179 -7.69 -10.81 8.47
N PRO A 180 -8.28 -12.01 8.35
CA PRO A 180 -7.48 -13.26 8.27
C PRO A 180 -6.47 -13.26 7.11
N ALA A 181 -6.87 -12.76 5.94
CA ALA A 181 -6.01 -12.68 4.77
C ALA A 181 -4.84 -11.70 4.98
N TYR A 182 -5.06 -10.58 5.68
CA TYR A 182 -3.97 -9.69 6.09
C TYR A 182 -2.99 -10.40 7.03
N GLN A 183 -3.50 -11.06 8.08
CA GLN A 183 -2.65 -11.76 9.06
C GLN A 183 -1.80 -12.85 8.41
N LYS A 184 -2.39 -13.59 7.47
CA LYS A 184 -1.67 -14.60 6.70
C LYS A 184 -0.59 -13.95 5.83
N ALA A 185 -0.90 -12.87 5.12
CA ALA A 185 0.08 -12.14 4.30
C ALA A 185 1.22 -11.57 5.15
N ALA A 186 0.91 -10.99 6.31
CA ALA A 186 1.90 -10.43 7.23
C ALA A 186 2.84 -11.49 7.84
N SER A 187 2.43 -12.76 7.87
CA SER A 187 3.26 -13.84 8.40
C SER A 187 4.45 -14.21 7.48
N PHE A 188 4.49 -13.71 6.27
CA PHE A 188 5.56 -13.98 5.30
C PHE A 188 6.70 -12.96 5.31
N GLY A 189 6.60 -11.85 6.06
CA GLY A 189 7.66 -10.86 6.01
C GLY A 189 7.72 -9.87 7.12
#